data_722a8b7eb9e5c6652e39ce4265d5cac6
#
_entry.id   722a8b7eb9e5c6652e39ce4265d5cac6
#
_cell.length_a   1.000
_cell.length_b   1.000
_cell.length_c   1.000
_cell.angle_alpha   90.00
_cell.angle_beta   90.00
_cell.angle_gamma   90.00
#
_symmetry.space_group_name_H-M   'P 1'
#
loop_
_entity.id
_entity.type
_entity.pdbx_description
1 polymer ?
#
loop_
_entity_poly.entity_id
_entity_poly.type
_entity_poly.pdbx_seq_one_letter_code
_entity_poly.pdbx_strand_id
1 'polypeptide(L)'
;LDLLEKHPNIEYLFLPFETSRFDKKTRLNKILRIGHAPTNRFYKGSDHIITICEKLQLEGKIEFDLIENVSNRRALKRKSKSDIFIDQIGNRGGWGYGMNSIESLSMGICTLTEMNDAYEEFISNHPFININKNSLEATLRELINNHDRILLKGNEGKHWVEKNHDINKVADKLYKYYDSIGLTNQ
;
A
#
# COMPACT_ATOMS: atom_id res chain seq x y z
N LEU A 1 4.22 16.97 6.23
CA LEU A 1 3.66 18.14 5.50
C LEU A 1 3.57 19.35 6.41
N ASP A 2 3.18 19.19 7.67
CA ASP A 2 2.91 20.31 8.59
C ASP A 2 4.09 21.29 8.77
N LEU A 3 5.33 20.84 8.62
CA LEU A 3 6.52 21.68 8.72
C LEU A 3 6.78 22.55 7.48
N LEU A 4 6.27 22.15 6.33
CA LEU A 4 6.58 22.77 5.04
C LEU A 4 5.37 23.37 4.33
N GLU A 5 4.18 23.14 4.86
CA GLU A 5 2.89 23.49 4.25
C GLU A 5 2.74 24.99 3.87
N LYS A 6 3.47 25.84 4.55
CA LYS A 6 3.46 27.31 4.33
C LYS A 6 4.58 27.81 3.42
N HIS A 7 5.42 26.94 2.88
CA HIS A 7 6.51 27.40 2.02
C HIS A 7 5.99 27.57 0.58
N PRO A 8 6.16 28.74 -0.05
CA PRO A 8 5.54 29.06 -1.35
C PRO A 8 6.08 28.21 -2.53
N ASN A 9 7.23 27.56 -2.36
CA ASN A 9 7.92 26.81 -3.41
C ASN A 9 8.08 25.33 -3.06
N ILE A 10 7.03 24.73 -2.48
CA ILE A 10 7.04 23.28 -2.21
C ILE A 10 6.39 22.55 -3.38
N GLU A 11 7.11 21.58 -3.88
CA GLU A 11 6.62 20.63 -4.86
C GLU A 11 6.61 19.21 -4.28
N TYR A 12 5.51 18.50 -4.51
CA TYR A 12 5.38 17.13 -4.06
C TYR A 12 5.91 16.15 -5.11
N LEU A 13 6.83 15.28 -4.68
CA LEU A 13 7.35 14.20 -5.49
C LEU A 13 7.03 12.86 -4.84
N PHE A 14 6.39 11.97 -5.59
CA PHE A 14 6.17 10.60 -5.13
C PHE A 14 7.47 9.83 -4.97
N LEU A 15 7.51 8.87 -4.05
CA LEU A 15 8.66 7.97 -3.91
C LEU A 15 8.85 7.16 -5.18
N PRO A 16 10.05 7.17 -5.81
CA PRO A 16 10.31 6.39 -7.02
C PRO A 16 10.37 4.89 -6.70
N PHE A 17 9.81 4.09 -7.60
CA PHE A 17 9.82 2.63 -7.48
C PHE A 17 9.87 1.96 -8.86
N GLU A 18 10.59 0.83 -8.95
CA GLU A 18 10.65 0.03 -10.17
C GLU A 18 9.37 -0.81 -10.30
N THR A 19 8.31 -0.20 -10.82
CA THR A 19 6.95 -0.78 -10.86
C THR A 19 6.85 -1.98 -11.81
N SER A 20 7.72 -2.04 -12.83
CA SER A 20 7.80 -3.15 -13.79
C SER A 20 8.41 -4.44 -13.23
N ARG A 21 8.99 -4.38 -12.03
CA ARG A 21 9.68 -5.51 -11.39
C ARG A 21 8.76 -6.70 -11.10
N PHE A 22 7.47 -6.47 -10.98
CA PHE A 22 6.52 -7.50 -10.56
C PHE A 22 5.42 -7.71 -11.59
N ASP A 23 5.13 -8.98 -11.86
CA ASP A 23 3.95 -9.37 -12.61
C ASP A 23 2.69 -9.05 -11.81
N LYS A 24 1.65 -8.65 -12.54
CA LYS A 24 0.35 -8.37 -11.97
C LYS A 24 -0.34 -9.66 -11.56
N LYS A 25 -0.90 -9.69 -10.36
CA LYS A 25 -1.78 -10.77 -9.92
C LYS A 25 -3.07 -10.78 -10.73
N THR A 26 -3.37 -11.92 -11.34
CA THR A 26 -4.55 -12.09 -12.20
C THR A 26 -5.56 -13.11 -11.65
N ARG A 27 -5.18 -13.85 -10.61
CA ARG A 27 -6.01 -14.88 -9.98
C ARG A 27 -5.86 -14.84 -8.47
N LEU A 28 -6.95 -15.10 -7.78
CA LEU A 28 -6.96 -15.27 -6.33
C LEU A 28 -6.64 -16.72 -5.96
N ASN A 29 -6.11 -16.89 -4.75
CA ASN A 29 -5.93 -18.21 -4.17
C ASN A 29 -7.30 -18.85 -3.86
N LYS A 30 -7.37 -20.17 -3.82
CA LYS A 30 -8.60 -20.90 -3.46
C LYS A 30 -9.11 -20.53 -2.06
N ILE A 31 -8.18 -20.37 -1.11
CA ILE A 31 -8.41 -19.74 0.19
C ILE A 31 -7.64 -18.43 0.13
N LEU A 32 -8.32 -17.32 0.37
CA LEU A 32 -7.71 -15.98 0.27
C LEU A 32 -6.56 -15.85 1.26
N ARG A 33 -5.43 -15.35 0.77
CA ARG A 33 -4.26 -15.07 1.60
C ARG A 33 -4.15 -13.60 1.90
N ILE A 34 -4.11 -13.27 3.20
CA ILE A 34 -3.91 -11.90 3.69
C ILE A 34 -2.49 -11.76 4.19
N GLY A 35 -1.72 -10.80 3.65
CA GLY A 35 -0.36 -10.49 4.06
C GLY A 35 -0.30 -9.26 4.95
N HIS A 36 0.60 -9.28 5.93
CA HIS A 36 1.00 -8.12 6.72
C HIS A 36 2.50 -8.19 6.98
N ALA A 37 3.24 -7.10 6.69
CA ALA A 37 4.71 -7.09 6.79
C ALA A 37 5.21 -5.86 7.57
N PRO A 38 5.03 -5.82 8.89
CA PRO A 38 5.42 -4.66 9.68
C PRO A 38 6.94 -4.62 9.90
N THR A 39 7.55 -3.46 9.70
CA THR A 39 8.91 -3.17 10.16
C THR A 39 8.93 -2.83 11.66
N ASN A 40 7.83 -2.29 12.16
CA ASN A 40 7.60 -2.01 13.57
C ASN A 40 6.11 -2.22 13.87
N ARG A 41 5.79 -3.18 14.74
CA ARG A 41 4.41 -3.55 15.07
C ARG A 41 3.60 -2.41 15.68
N PHE A 42 4.23 -1.60 16.53
CA PHE A 42 3.54 -0.50 17.18
C PHE A 42 3.02 0.53 16.17
N TYR A 43 3.92 1.03 15.31
CA TYR A 43 3.55 2.04 14.30
C TYR A 43 2.59 1.50 13.24
N LYS A 44 2.64 0.21 12.95
CA LYS A 44 1.76 -0.44 11.97
C LYS A 44 0.42 -0.92 12.55
N GLY A 45 0.21 -0.78 13.87
CA GLY A 45 -0.99 -1.27 14.54
C GLY A 45 -1.17 -2.79 14.46
N SER A 46 -0.07 -3.52 14.37
CA SER A 46 -0.02 -4.95 14.04
C SER A 46 -0.79 -5.83 14.99
N ASP A 47 -0.80 -5.53 16.28
CA ASP A 47 -1.48 -6.39 17.28
C ASP A 47 -2.97 -6.54 16.96
N HIS A 48 -3.62 -5.46 16.55
CA HIS A 48 -5.02 -5.51 16.16
C HIS A 48 -5.22 -6.25 14.81
N ILE A 49 -4.35 -5.99 13.83
CA ILE A 49 -4.37 -6.70 12.53
C ILE A 49 -4.23 -8.20 12.75
N ILE A 50 -3.23 -8.61 13.54
CA ILE A 50 -2.96 -10.01 13.87
C ILE A 50 -4.18 -10.64 14.53
N THR A 51 -4.73 -10.02 15.57
CA THR A 51 -5.91 -10.53 16.29
C THR A 51 -7.09 -10.80 15.34
N ILE A 52 -7.40 -9.88 14.44
CA ILE A 52 -8.52 -10.04 13.50
C ILE A 52 -8.21 -11.11 12.44
N CYS A 53 -6.99 -11.11 11.90
CA CYS A 53 -6.61 -12.07 10.86
C CYS A 53 -6.52 -13.50 11.42
N GLU A 54 -5.99 -13.70 12.62
CA GLU A 54 -5.96 -15.00 13.29
C GLU A 54 -7.37 -15.52 13.59
N LYS A 55 -8.29 -14.65 14.04
CA LYS A 55 -9.70 -15.00 14.22
C LYS A 55 -10.32 -15.52 12.92
N LEU A 56 -10.16 -14.79 11.80
CA LEU A 56 -10.70 -15.18 10.50
C LEU A 56 -10.03 -16.47 9.97
N GLN A 57 -8.76 -16.69 10.27
CA GLN A 57 -8.05 -17.93 9.93
C GLN A 57 -8.58 -19.12 10.74
N LEU A 58 -8.84 -18.96 12.04
CA LEU A 58 -9.47 -20.00 12.88
C LEU A 58 -10.88 -20.34 12.41
N GLU A 59 -11.61 -19.37 11.86
CA GLU A 59 -12.90 -19.60 11.21
C GLU A 59 -12.77 -20.32 9.84
N GLY A 60 -11.56 -20.61 9.37
CA GLY A 60 -11.30 -21.25 8.06
C GLY A 60 -11.60 -20.35 6.86
N LYS A 61 -11.66 -19.02 7.04
CA LYS A 61 -12.02 -18.07 6.00
C LYS A 61 -10.84 -17.61 5.14
N ILE A 62 -9.64 -17.57 5.72
CA ILE A 62 -8.43 -17.05 5.10
C ILE A 62 -7.20 -17.84 5.52
N GLU A 63 -6.09 -17.63 4.80
CA GLU A 63 -4.72 -17.88 5.27
C GLU A 63 -4.09 -16.54 5.63
N PHE A 64 -3.56 -16.41 6.86
CA PHE A 64 -2.85 -15.22 7.29
C PHE A 64 -1.34 -15.41 7.21
N ASP A 65 -0.64 -14.47 6.59
CA ASP A 65 0.81 -14.48 6.43
C ASP A 65 1.46 -13.26 7.08
N LEU A 66 1.87 -13.39 8.35
CA LEU A 66 2.65 -12.39 9.06
C LEU A 66 4.12 -12.47 8.63
N ILE A 67 4.59 -11.47 7.90
CA ILE A 67 5.92 -11.44 7.26
C ILE A 67 6.87 -10.59 8.11
N GLU A 68 7.62 -11.25 8.97
CA GLU A 68 8.60 -10.59 9.86
C GLU A 68 9.93 -11.36 9.87
N ASN A 69 10.99 -10.69 10.30
CA ASN A 69 12.32 -11.28 10.53
C ASN A 69 12.89 -12.05 9.33
N VAL A 70 12.59 -11.57 8.13
CA VAL A 70 13.10 -12.17 6.88
C VAL A 70 13.80 -11.11 6.02
N SER A 71 14.69 -11.56 5.13
CA SER A 71 15.30 -10.64 4.16
C SER A 71 14.24 -10.00 3.24
N ASN A 72 14.51 -8.81 2.72
CA ASN A 72 13.62 -8.12 1.79
C ASN A 72 13.20 -9.02 0.60
N ARG A 73 14.14 -9.76 0.00
CA ARG A 73 13.84 -10.71 -1.07
C ARG A 73 12.80 -11.78 -0.67
N ARG A 74 12.92 -12.31 0.56
CA ARG A 74 11.94 -13.28 1.09
C ARG A 74 10.61 -12.61 1.39
N ALA A 75 10.62 -11.40 1.94
CA ALA A 75 9.42 -10.62 2.21
C ALA A 75 8.63 -10.37 0.91
N LEU A 76 9.28 -9.88 -0.14
CA LEU A 76 8.66 -9.66 -1.45
C LEU A 76 8.08 -10.95 -2.05
N LYS A 77 8.81 -12.08 -1.95
CA LYS A 77 8.33 -13.38 -2.42
C LYS A 77 7.10 -13.88 -1.64
N ARG A 78 7.02 -13.61 -0.33
CA ARG A 78 5.84 -13.96 0.48
C ARG A 78 4.68 -13.02 0.16
N LYS A 79 4.95 -11.72 0.11
CA LYS A 79 3.98 -10.68 -0.23
C LYS A 79 3.30 -10.96 -1.58
N SER A 80 4.04 -11.34 -2.62
CA SER A 80 3.48 -11.63 -3.95
C SER A 80 2.46 -12.79 -3.98
N LYS A 81 2.40 -13.60 -2.93
CA LYS A 81 1.40 -14.67 -2.80
C LYS A 81 0.09 -14.19 -2.15
N SER A 82 0.06 -12.99 -1.59
CA SER A 82 -1.13 -12.44 -0.94
C SER A 82 -2.19 -12.05 -1.98
N ASP A 83 -3.45 -12.14 -1.61
CA ASP A 83 -4.59 -11.61 -2.35
C ASP A 83 -4.96 -10.23 -1.85
N ILE A 84 -4.83 -10.05 -0.55
CA ILE A 84 -5.06 -8.81 0.18
C ILE A 84 -3.80 -8.52 1.00
N PHE A 85 -3.40 -7.27 1.06
CA PHE A 85 -2.30 -6.82 1.89
C PHE A 85 -2.76 -5.69 2.82
N ILE A 86 -2.42 -5.79 4.11
CA ILE A 86 -2.72 -4.75 5.10
C ILE A 86 -1.41 -4.06 5.45
N ASP A 87 -1.29 -2.75 5.15
CA ASP A 87 -0.07 -2.01 5.47
C ASP A 87 -0.07 -1.55 6.94
N GLN A 88 -1.05 -0.75 7.34
CA GLN A 88 -1.10 -0.19 8.69
C GLN A 88 -2.51 0.23 9.11
N ILE A 89 -2.70 0.32 10.44
CA ILE A 89 -3.88 0.92 11.07
C ILE A 89 -3.47 1.66 12.35
N GLY A 90 -4.27 2.61 12.79
CA GLY A 90 -4.10 3.30 14.07
C GLY A 90 -3.48 4.68 13.99
N ASN A 91 -3.23 5.22 12.80
CA ASN A 91 -2.75 6.60 12.55
C ASN A 91 -1.64 7.05 13.54
N ARG A 92 -0.60 6.21 13.71
CA ARG A 92 0.47 6.41 14.70
C ARG A 92 1.72 7.08 14.11
N GLY A 93 1.54 8.15 13.34
CA GLY A 93 2.65 8.93 12.79
C GLY A 93 3.19 8.44 11.45
N GLY A 94 2.34 7.87 10.63
CA GLY A 94 2.67 7.48 9.26
C GLY A 94 2.05 8.40 8.21
N TRP A 95 2.59 8.31 7.00
CA TRP A 95 2.13 9.04 5.82
C TRP A 95 0.95 8.33 5.12
N GLY A 96 0.00 7.72 5.83
CA GLY A 96 -1.11 6.98 5.24
C GLY A 96 -0.68 5.69 4.53
N TYR A 97 0.39 5.70 3.75
CA TYR A 97 0.98 4.51 3.12
C TYR A 97 2.50 4.61 3.01
N GLY A 98 3.18 3.48 2.81
CA GLY A 98 4.63 3.40 2.70
C GLY A 98 5.10 2.43 1.63
N MET A 99 6.39 2.08 1.64
CA MET A 99 6.97 1.15 0.65
C MET A 99 6.25 -0.19 0.59
N ASN A 100 5.75 -0.70 1.73
CA ASN A 100 4.96 -1.93 1.74
C ASN A 100 3.71 -1.84 0.87
N SER A 101 3.03 -0.69 0.90
CA SER A 101 1.86 -0.42 0.05
C SER A 101 2.25 -0.31 -1.42
N ILE A 102 3.33 0.42 -1.74
CA ILE A 102 3.81 0.58 -3.12
C ILE A 102 4.19 -0.78 -3.72
N GLU A 103 4.89 -1.61 -2.96
CA GLU A 103 5.25 -2.98 -3.35
C GLU A 103 4.01 -3.85 -3.62
N SER A 104 3.03 -3.85 -2.70
CA SER A 104 1.81 -4.66 -2.87
C SER A 104 0.96 -4.19 -4.05
N LEU A 105 0.79 -2.88 -4.23
CA LEU A 105 0.10 -2.31 -5.39
C LEU A 105 0.84 -2.64 -6.70
N SER A 106 2.17 -2.60 -6.72
CA SER A 106 2.97 -2.98 -7.90
C SER A 106 2.78 -4.45 -8.30
N MET A 107 2.43 -5.31 -7.36
CA MET A 107 2.08 -6.72 -7.60
C MET A 107 0.60 -6.91 -7.99
N GLY A 108 -0.19 -5.85 -8.07
CA GLY A 108 -1.63 -5.93 -8.33
C GLY A 108 -2.42 -6.54 -7.17
N ILE A 109 -1.96 -6.35 -5.94
CA ILE A 109 -2.59 -6.86 -4.72
C ILE A 109 -3.52 -5.80 -4.13
N CYS A 110 -4.74 -6.19 -3.76
CA CYS A 110 -5.68 -5.33 -3.04
C CYS A 110 -5.05 -4.87 -1.71
N THR A 111 -4.82 -3.57 -1.56
CA THR A 111 -4.07 -3.02 -0.42
C THR A 111 -4.97 -2.18 0.46
N LEU A 112 -4.95 -2.50 1.76
CA LEU A 112 -5.68 -1.82 2.81
C LEU A 112 -4.72 -1.02 3.69
N THR A 113 -5.08 0.21 4.02
CA THR A 113 -4.30 1.07 4.93
C THR A 113 -5.22 2.07 5.62
N GLU A 114 -4.83 2.58 6.77
CA GLU A 114 -5.53 3.70 7.39
C GLU A 114 -4.94 5.01 6.86
N MET A 115 -5.82 5.85 6.30
CA MET A 115 -5.52 7.20 5.85
C MET A 115 -6.44 8.18 6.57
N ASN A 116 -5.90 9.27 7.10
CA ASN A 116 -6.68 10.33 7.68
C ASN A 116 -7.27 11.26 6.59
N ASP A 117 -8.22 12.10 6.97
CA ASP A 117 -8.94 12.96 6.01
C ASP A 117 -8.01 13.89 5.22
N ALA A 118 -6.95 14.41 5.85
CA ALA A 118 -5.96 15.27 5.17
C ALA A 118 -5.19 14.51 4.07
N TYR A 119 -4.92 13.22 4.27
CA TYR A 119 -4.30 12.37 3.25
C TYR A 119 -5.27 11.97 2.16
N GLU A 120 -6.50 11.67 2.49
CA GLU A 120 -7.56 11.38 1.52
C GLU A 120 -7.76 12.57 0.57
N GLU A 121 -7.75 13.80 1.10
CA GLU A 121 -7.86 15.03 0.32
C GLU A 121 -6.60 15.26 -0.54
N PHE A 122 -5.41 15.12 0.06
CA PHE A 122 -4.14 15.40 -0.61
C PHE A 122 -3.81 14.41 -1.73
N ILE A 123 -4.10 13.11 -1.53
CA ILE A 123 -3.85 12.05 -2.51
C ILE A 123 -5.20 11.54 -3.03
N SER A 124 -6.01 12.44 -3.55
CA SER A 124 -7.29 12.09 -4.14
C SER A 124 -7.14 11.02 -5.25
N ASN A 125 -8.13 10.15 -5.39
CA ASN A 125 -8.14 9.05 -6.37
C ASN A 125 -7.07 7.97 -6.14
N HIS A 126 -6.64 7.74 -4.90
CA HIS A 126 -5.81 6.60 -4.56
C HIS A 126 -6.62 5.28 -4.59
N PRO A 127 -5.96 4.12 -4.83
CA PRO A 127 -6.64 2.83 -4.96
C PRO A 127 -6.87 2.11 -3.63
N PHE A 128 -6.34 2.63 -2.52
CA PHE A 128 -6.41 1.96 -1.23
C PHE A 128 -7.85 1.79 -0.75
N ILE A 129 -8.12 0.68 -0.07
CA ILE A 129 -9.31 0.58 0.78
C ILE A 129 -8.93 1.18 2.12
N ASN A 130 -9.52 2.33 2.45
CA ASN A 130 -9.30 3.00 3.72
C ASN A 130 -9.99 2.23 4.84
N ILE A 131 -9.24 1.89 5.87
CA ILE A 131 -9.68 1.11 7.02
C ILE A 131 -9.19 1.74 8.31
N ASN A 132 -9.83 1.40 9.39
CA ASN A 132 -9.39 1.71 10.74
C ASN A 132 -9.65 0.52 11.67
N LYS A 133 -9.35 0.66 12.96
CA LYS A 133 -9.55 -0.41 13.93
C LYS A 133 -10.99 -0.94 13.97
N ASN A 134 -11.98 -0.05 13.79
CA ASN A 134 -13.39 -0.41 13.90
C ASN A 134 -13.93 -1.06 12.61
N SER A 135 -13.38 -0.70 11.44
CA SER A 135 -13.86 -1.17 10.14
C SER A 135 -13.12 -2.40 9.60
N LEU A 136 -11.91 -2.71 10.09
CA LEU A 136 -11.04 -3.75 9.55
C LEU A 136 -11.76 -5.10 9.40
N GLU A 137 -12.36 -5.63 10.46
CA GLU A 137 -13.01 -6.95 10.41
C GLU A 137 -14.18 -6.98 9.43
N ALA A 138 -15.04 -5.97 9.47
CA ALA A 138 -16.17 -5.88 8.57
C ALA A 138 -15.76 -5.78 7.11
N THR A 139 -14.72 -4.97 6.82
CA THR A 139 -14.16 -4.84 5.46
C THR A 139 -13.54 -6.15 4.98
N LEU A 140 -12.79 -6.87 5.81
CA LEU A 140 -12.24 -8.17 5.42
C LEU A 140 -13.34 -9.20 5.15
N ARG A 141 -14.39 -9.26 5.98
CA ARG A 141 -15.54 -10.16 5.76
C ARG A 141 -16.29 -9.84 4.47
N GLU A 142 -16.43 -8.56 4.13
CA GLU A 142 -17.01 -8.14 2.86
C GLU A 142 -16.13 -8.58 1.68
N LEU A 143 -14.82 -8.34 1.72
CA LEU A 143 -13.90 -8.73 0.66
C LEU A 143 -13.83 -10.25 0.46
N ILE A 144 -13.89 -11.04 1.54
CA ILE A 144 -13.94 -12.51 1.47
C ILE A 144 -15.14 -13.00 0.63
N ASN A 145 -16.24 -12.27 0.66
CA ASN A 145 -17.44 -12.58 -0.11
C ASN A 145 -17.51 -11.88 -1.48
N ASN A 146 -16.52 -11.02 -1.82
CA ASN A 146 -16.53 -10.22 -3.04
C ASN A 146 -15.15 -10.27 -3.74
N HIS A 147 -14.87 -11.38 -4.39
CA HIS A 147 -13.60 -11.64 -5.08
C HIS A 147 -13.34 -10.66 -6.23
N ASP A 148 -14.39 -10.24 -6.94
CA ASP A 148 -14.26 -9.28 -8.04
C ASP A 148 -13.75 -7.93 -7.55
N ARG A 149 -14.20 -7.50 -6.37
CA ARG A 149 -13.70 -6.25 -5.76
C ARG A 149 -12.23 -6.33 -5.40
N ILE A 150 -11.73 -7.49 -4.95
CA ILE A 150 -10.31 -7.70 -4.66
C ILE A 150 -9.48 -7.53 -5.94
N LEU A 151 -9.88 -8.20 -7.03
CA LEU A 151 -9.19 -8.12 -8.32
C LEU A 151 -9.26 -6.71 -8.92
N LEU A 152 -10.41 -6.06 -8.83
CA LEU A 152 -10.60 -4.68 -9.29
C LEU A 152 -9.64 -3.73 -8.55
N LYS A 153 -9.63 -3.76 -7.21
CA LYS A 153 -8.77 -2.91 -6.39
C LYS A 153 -7.29 -3.18 -6.60
N GLY A 154 -6.90 -4.44 -6.78
CA GLY A 154 -5.53 -4.80 -7.14
C GLY A 154 -5.12 -4.21 -8.51
N ASN A 155 -6.03 -4.26 -9.48
CA ASN A 155 -5.79 -3.69 -10.81
C ASN A 155 -5.69 -2.15 -10.79
N GLU A 156 -6.62 -1.49 -10.15
CA GLU A 156 -6.59 -0.03 -9.92
C GLU A 156 -5.28 0.37 -9.24
N GLY A 157 -4.85 -0.41 -8.24
CA GLY A 157 -3.61 -0.21 -7.50
C GLY A 157 -2.38 -0.26 -8.39
N LYS A 158 -2.28 -1.26 -9.25
CA LYS A 158 -1.16 -1.38 -10.17
C LYS A 158 -1.09 -0.20 -11.15
N HIS A 159 -2.20 0.19 -11.74
CA HIS A 159 -2.25 1.35 -12.64
C HIS A 159 -1.88 2.66 -11.92
N TRP A 160 -2.37 2.84 -10.71
CA TRP A 160 -2.09 4.03 -9.92
C TRP A 160 -0.59 4.14 -9.57
N VAL A 161 0.03 3.04 -9.13
CA VAL A 161 1.46 3.04 -8.78
C VAL A 161 2.34 3.21 -10.02
N GLU A 162 1.98 2.61 -11.15
CA GLU A 162 2.67 2.82 -12.44
C GLU A 162 2.54 4.26 -12.95
N LYS A 163 1.45 4.93 -12.64
CA LYS A 163 1.25 6.34 -13.00
C LYS A 163 2.07 7.29 -12.14
N ASN A 164 2.12 7.05 -10.83
CA ASN A 164 2.58 8.03 -9.84
C ASN A 164 3.96 7.70 -9.24
N HIS A 165 4.34 6.43 -9.16
CA HIS A 165 5.56 5.96 -8.50
C HIS A 165 6.58 5.35 -9.45
N ASP A 166 6.27 5.18 -10.74
CA ASP A 166 7.25 4.65 -11.70
C ASP A 166 8.51 5.49 -11.70
N ILE A 167 9.67 4.83 -11.55
CA ILE A 167 10.95 5.49 -11.35
C ILE A 167 11.30 6.47 -12.47
N ASN A 168 10.97 6.13 -13.73
CA ASN A 168 11.25 7.00 -14.86
C ASN A 168 10.35 8.23 -14.83
N LYS A 169 9.05 8.07 -14.55
CA LYS A 169 8.12 9.18 -14.45
C LYS A 169 8.43 10.12 -13.30
N VAL A 170 8.86 9.57 -12.16
CA VAL A 170 9.29 10.39 -11.01
C VAL A 170 10.58 11.13 -11.34
N ALA A 171 11.54 10.48 -12.00
CA ALA A 171 12.76 11.13 -12.48
C ALA A 171 12.45 12.25 -13.47
N ASP A 172 11.61 12.01 -14.48
CA ASP A 172 11.21 13.04 -15.46
C ASP A 172 10.56 14.26 -14.77
N LYS A 173 9.73 14.02 -13.74
CA LYS A 173 9.15 15.10 -12.96
C LYS A 173 10.20 15.88 -12.17
N LEU A 174 11.16 15.19 -11.57
CA LEU A 174 12.29 15.81 -10.87
C LEU A 174 13.15 16.66 -11.82
N TYR A 175 13.48 16.16 -13.00
CA TYR A 175 14.22 16.93 -14.02
C TYR A 175 13.46 18.19 -14.44
N LYS A 176 12.15 18.13 -14.64
CA LYS A 176 11.35 19.32 -14.94
C LYS A 176 11.41 20.36 -13.81
N TYR A 177 11.49 19.93 -12.56
CA TYR A 177 11.69 20.87 -11.45
C TYR A 177 13.06 21.51 -11.50
N TYR A 178 14.13 20.75 -11.80
CA TYR A 178 15.48 21.29 -11.97
C TYR A 178 15.54 22.28 -13.15
N ASP A 179 14.90 21.98 -14.26
CA ASP A 179 14.78 22.90 -15.40
C ASP A 179 14.08 24.21 -15.00
N SER A 180 12.99 24.11 -14.26
CA SER A 180 12.20 25.29 -13.85
C SER A 180 12.96 26.26 -12.95
N ILE A 181 14.00 25.80 -12.26
CA ILE A 181 14.88 26.60 -11.39
C ILE A 181 16.26 26.87 -12.01
N GLY A 182 16.47 26.50 -13.29
CA GLY A 182 17.69 26.79 -14.06
C GLY A 182 18.89 25.91 -13.74
N LEU A 183 18.70 24.74 -13.12
CA LEU A 183 19.83 23.85 -12.74
C LEU A 183 20.30 22.94 -13.87
N THR A 184 19.56 22.78 -14.96
CA THR A 184 19.92 21.86 -16.06
C THR A 184 20.57 22.55 -17.25
N ASN A 185 20.66 23.89 -17.25
CA ASN A 185 21.26 24.70 -18.32
C ASN A 185 22.73 25.11 -18.03
N GLN A 186 23.56 24.20 -17.47
CA GLN A 186 25.01 24.40 -17.36
C GLN A 186 25.78 23.40 -18.22
#